data_bb2ee1c7dd7b4f8920484dea163a5914
#
_entry.id   bb2ee1c7dd7b4f8920484dea163a5914
#
_cell.length_a   1.000
_cell.length_b   1.000
_cell.length_c   1.000
_cell.angle_alpha   90.00
_cell.angle_beta   90.00
_cell.angle_gamma   90.00
#
_symmetry.space_group_name_H-M   'P 1'
#
loop_
_entity.id
_entity.type
_entity.pdbx_description
1 polymer ?
#
loop_
_entity_poly.entity_id
_entity_poly.type
_entity_poly.pdbx_seq_one_letter_code
_entity_poly.pdbx_strand_id
1 'polypeptide(L)'
;TMADRRKALSGAHTDHLLEGTARALMHLNGWSAEQSLAFVEACEQQGMTTKAFYRELQAPLKGERLLVDKTPWYIVDVDILKRVERDFVDPLYIHLVRHPLGMVRSYEESSMQRLLPIATQEGSFGSRELAELTWLLAQQNVREIAKDVPPGRWLQVRYEDLVVQPEAVLRRMCDFLGIAYEDAMVNPYDDMDRRMTDGVATASRMSGDLKFHLHNAINPDAADRWKRFYSEDVLGRETREMAATLGY
;
A
#
# COMPACT_ATOMS: atom_id res chain seq x y z
N THR A 1 -4.18 -15.40 12.50
CA THR A 1 -5.65 -15.45 12.36
C THR A 1 -6.25 -14.07 12.15
N MET A 2 -7.53 -14.02 11.80
CA MET A 2 -8.29 -12.76 11.71
C MET A 2 -8.41 -12.08 13.08
N ALA A 3 -8.53 -12.85 14.16
CA ALA A 3 -8.52 -12.31 15.52
C ALA A 3 -7.18 -11.64 15.89
N ASP A 4 -6.04 -12.23 15.49
CA ASP A 4 -4.72 -11.62 15.71
C ASP A 4 -4.57 -10.31 14.93
N ARG A 5 -5.09 -10.28 13.70
CA ARG A 5 -5.14 -9.06 12.88
C ARG A 5 -5.93 -7.95 13.58
N ARG A 6 -7.12 -8.25 14.10
CA ARG A 6 -7.90 -7.28 14.86
C ARG A 6 -7.11 -6.77 16.06
N LYS A 7 -6.54 -7.68 16.86
CA LYS A 7 -5.73 -7.31 18.02
C LYS A 7 -4.55 -6.40 17.65
N ALA A 8 -3.86 -6.69 16.55
CA ALA A 8 -2.73 -5.90 16.09
C ALA A 8 -3.12 -4.50 15.58
N LEU A 9 -4.32 -4.35 15.01
CA LEU A 9 -4.83 -3.11 14.42
C LEU A 9 -5.80 -2.34 15.33
N SER A 10 -6.21 -2.91 16.48
CA SER A 10 -7.08 -2.22 17.44
C SER A 10 -6.28 -1.20 18.24
N GLY A 11 -6.32 0.05 17.79
CA GLY A 11 -5.66 1.17 18.43
C GLY A 11 -6.11 2.49 17.85
N ALA A 12 -6.04 3.56 18.64
CA ALA A 12 -6.57 4.89 18.29
C ALA A 12 -6.10 5.45 16.92
N HIS A 13 -5.04 4.88 16.34
CA HIS A 13 -4.45 5.34 15.08
C HIS A 13 -4.53 4.29 13.95
N THR A 14 -4.99 3.08 14.22
CA THR A 14 -4.96 1.95 13.28
C THR A 14 -6.33 1.31 13.03
N ASP A 15 -7.34 1.63 13.83
CA ASP A 15 -8.70 1.07 13.71
C ASP A 15 -9.29 1.23 12.30
N HIS A 16 -9.05 2.37 11.66
CA HIS A 16 -9.52 2.63 10.30
C HIS A 16 -8.98 1.62 9.27
N LEU A 17 -7.86 0.94 9.56
CA LEU A 17 -7.31 -0.10 8.67
C LEU A 17 -8.15 -1.39 8.69
N LEU A 18 -8.98 -1.58 9.72
CA LEU A 18 -9.92 -2.70 9.79
C LEU A 18 -11.09 -2.55 8.81
N GLU A 19 -11.46 -1.31 8.48
CA GLU A 19 -12.58 -1.00 7.59
C GLU A 19 -12.32 -1.44 6.15
N GLY A 20 -11.08 -1.40 5.67
CA GLY A 20 -10.74 -1.80 4.30
C GLY A 20 -11.22 -3.20 3.95
N THR A 21 -11.23 -4.10 4.93
CA THR A 21 -11.72 -5.48 4.77
C THR A 21 -13.25 -5.53 4.58
N ALA A 22 -13.99 -4.75 5.38
CA ALA A 22 -15.45 -4.67 5.25
C ALA A 22 -15.83 -4.02 3.91
N ARG A 23 -15.12 -2.97 3.50
CA ARG A 23 -15.32 -2.30 2.20
C ARG A 23 -15.08 -3.25 1.02
N ALA A 24 -14.04 -4.07 1.09
CA ALA A 24 -13.78 -5.09 0.07
C ALA A 24 -14.97 -6.07 -0.05
N LEU A 25 -15.50 -6.55 1.07
CA LEU A 25 -16.67 -7.45 1.08
C LEU A 25 -17.93 -6.78 0.53
N MET A 26 -18.18 -5.51 0.90
CA MET A 26 -19.29 -4.72 0.36
C MET A 26 -19.20 -4.65 -1.17
N HIS A 27 -18.04 -4.31 -1.68
CA HIS A 27 -17.81 -4.18 -3.12
C HIS A 27 -17.88 -5.52 -3.87
N LEU A 28 -17.33 -6.57 -3.30
CA LEU A 28 -17.26 -7.88 -3.92
C LEU A 28 -18.62 -8.60 -3.95
N ASN A 29 -19.40 -8.47 -2.88
CA ASN A 29 -20.64 -9.23 -2.67
C ASN A 29 -21.90 -8.37 -2.81
N GLY A 30 -21.80 -7.04 -2.91
CA GLY A 30 -22.94 -6.14 -2.86
C GLY A 30 -23.60 -6.08 -1.48
N TRP A 31 -22.85 -6.37 -0.42
CA TRP A 31 -23.36 -6.40 0.95
C TRP A 31 -23.43 -5.00 1.56
N SER A 32 -24.30 -4.85 2.58
CA SER A 32 -24.29 -3.67 3.43
C SER A 32 -23.04 -3.62 4.33
N ALA A 33 -22.75 -2.46 4.89
CA ALA A 33 -21.68 -2.33 5.89
C ALA A 33 -21.90 -3.26 7.10
N GLU A 34 -23.15 -3.34 7.59
CA GLU A 34 -23.54 -4.21 8.71
C GLU A 34 -23.28 -5.70 8.39
N GLN A 35 -23.71 -6.18 7.21
CA GLN A 35 -23.46 -7.56 6.79
C GLN A 35 -21.97 -7.87 6.68
N SER A 36 -21.20 -6.94 6.13
CA SER A 36 -19.76 -7.10 5.94
C SER A 36 -19.00 -7.12 7.27
N LEU A 37 -19.36 -6.25 8.21
CA LEU A 37 -18.79 -6.24 9.56
C LEU A 37 -19.15 -7.49 10.33
N ALA A 38 -20.41 -7.94 10.28
CA ALA A 38 -20.85 -9.17 10.94
C ALA A 38 -20.11 -10.42 10.40
N PHE A 39 -19.86 -10.46 9.08
CA PHE A 39 -19.06 -11.54 8.48
C PHE A 39 -17.64 -11.54 8.97
N VAL A 40 -16.97 -10.37 9.00
CA VAL A 40 -15.60 -10.24 9.53
C VAL A 40 -15.54 -10.68 10.99
N GLU A 41 -16.49 -10.24 11.81
CA GLU A 41 -16.57 -10.65 13.22
C GLU A 41 -16.75 -12.16 13.38
N ALA A 42 -17.62 -12.78 12.59
CA ALA A 42 -17.79 -14.24 12.59
C ALA A 42 -16.50 -14.98 12.24
N CYS A 43 -15.73 -14.49 11.24
CA CYS A 43 -14.43 -15.04 10.86
C CYS A 43 -13.41 -14.93 12.00
N GLU A 44 -13.44 -13.84 12.76
CA GLU A 44 -12.59 -13.63 13.94
C GLU A 44 -12.94 -14.58 15.08
N GLN A 45 -14.23 -14.72 15.40
CA GLN A 45 -14.72 -15.63 16.44
C GLN A 45 -14.41 -17.10 16.14
N GLN A 46 -14.45 -17.49 14.86
CA GLN A 46 -14.11 -18.84 14.41
C GLN A 46 -12.58 -19.08 14.33
N GLY A 47 -11.76 -18.09 14.61
CA GLY A 47 -10.30 -18.20 14.51
C GLY A 47 -9.81 -18.41 13.08
N MET A 48 -10.57 -17.94 12.07
CA MET A 48 -10.21 -18.08 10.65
C MET A 48 -8.81 -17.56 10.38
N THR A 49 -8.02 -18.29 9.60
CA THR A 49 -6.70 -17.83 9.17
C THR A 49 -6.82 -16.72 8.11
N THR A 50 -5.86 -15.81 8.05
CA THR A 50 -5.82 -14.77 7.01
C THR A 50 -5.83 -15.38 5.61
N LYS A 51 -5.12 -16.49 5.39
CA LYS A 51 -5.13 -17.25 4.13
C LYS A 51 -6.53 -17.73 3.75
N ALA A 52 -7.29 -18.29 4.70
CA ALA A 52 -8.67 -18.74 4.45
C ALA A 52 -9.57 -17.54 4.14
N PHE A 53 -9.41 -16.43 4.87
CA PHE A 53 -10.16 -15.21 4.62
C PHE A 53 -9.91 -14.62 3.22
N TYR A 54 -8.66 -14.60 2.75
CA TYR A 54 -8.36 -14.18 1.37
C TYR A 54 -9.04 -15.06 0.32
N ARG A 55 -9.24 -16.36 0.59
CA ARG A 55 -10.04 -17.23 -0.30
C ARG A 55 -11.49 -16.80 -0.37
N GLU A 56 -12.09 -16.39 0.77
CA GLU A 56 -13.44 -15.82 0.78
C GLU A 56 -13.52 -14.52 -0.05
N LEU A 57 -12.49 -13.66 0.00
CA LEU A 57 -12.42 -12.47 -0.84
C LEU A 57 -12.26 -12.80 -2.34
N GLN A 58 -11.56 -13.87 -2.67
CA GLN A 58 -11.32 -14.27 -4.06
C GLN A 58 -12.51 -15.03 -4.68
N ALA A 59 -13.29 -15.76 -3.88
CA ALA A 59 -14.39 -16.60 -4.39
C ALA A 59 -15.40 -15.85 -5.26
N PRO A 60 -15.87 -14.63 -4.93
CA PRO A 60 -16.79 -13.86 -5.76
C PRO A 60 -16.20 -13.39 -7.09
N LEU A 61 -14.86 -13.37 -7.23
CA LEU A 61 -14.18 -12.90 -8.44
C LEU A 61 -14.24 -13.92 -9.59
N LYS A 62 -14.51 -15.19 -9.29
CA LYS A 62 -14.70 -16.31 -10.26
C LYS A 62 -13.57 -16.46 -11.29
N GLY A 63 -12.37 -15.92 -10.99
CA GLY A 63 -11.24 -15.88 -11.92
C GLY A 63 -11.32 -14.81 -13.02
N GLU A 64 -12.37 -14.00 -13.04
CA GLU A 64 -12.58 -12.95 -14.04
C GLU A 64 -11.91 -11.63 -13.66
N ARG A 65 -11.62 -11.43 -12.37
CA ARG A 65 -10.96 -10.24 -11.82
C ARG A 65 -9.84 -10.63 -10.88
N LEU A 66 -8.88 -9.74 -10.73
CA LEU A 66 -7.78 -9.92 -9.77
C LEU A 66 -8.11 -9.26 -8.44
N LEU A 67 -7.73 -9.91 -7.36
CA LEU A 67 -7.71 -9.27 -6.04
C LEU A 67 -6.37 -8.55 -5.89
N VAL A 68 -6.42 -7.25 -5.65
CA VAL A 68 -5.23 -6.43 -5.39
C VAL A 68 -5.21 -6.04 -3.92
N ASP A 69 -4.11 -6.37 -3.24
CA ASP A 69 -3.84 -5.89 -1.88
C ASP A 69 -2.74 -4.83 -1.93
N LYS A 70 -3.05 -3.64 -1.42
CA LYS A 70 -2.10 -2.55 -1.26
C LYS A 70 -1.94 -2.22 0.22
N THR A 71 -0.94 -2.80 0.86
CA THR A 71 -0.60 -2.58 2.25
C THR A 71 0.87 -2.17 2.37
N PRO A 72 1.18 -0.87 2.49
CA PRO A 72 2.56 -0.36 2.48
C PRO A 72 3.45 -0.95 3.57
N TRP A 73 2.88 -1.37 4.69
CA TRP A 73 3.61 -1.91 5.83
C TRP A 73 4.17 -3.32 5.62
N TYR A 74 3.72 -4.06 4.60
CA TYR A 74 4.27 -5.40 4.33
C TYR A 74 5.77 -5.38 4.05
N ILE A 75 6.27 -4.30 3.44
CA ILE A 75 7.66 -4.19 3.05
C ILE A 75 8.63 -3.92 4.21
N VAL A 76 8.15 -3.56 5.39
CA VAL A 76 9.03 -3.36 6.57
C VAL A 76 9.31 -4.66 7.32
N ASP A 77 8.62 -5.74 6.99
CA ASP A 77 8.81 -7.06 7.59
C ASP A 77 8.96 -8.12 6.50
N VAL A 78 10.18 -8.62 6.34
CA VAL A 78 10.53 -9.61 5.30
C VAL A 78 9.77 -10.93 5.49
N ASP A 79 9.43 -11.31 6.72
CA ASP A 79 8.70 -12.56 6.98
C ASP A 79 7.23 -12.46 6.53
N ILE A 80 6.65 -11.27 6.54
CA ILE A 80 5.33 -11.05 5.93
C ILE A 80 5.42 -11.28 4.42
N LEU A 81 6.42 -10.73 3.74
CA LEU A 81 6.61 -10.92 2.31
C LEU A 81 6.86 -12.41 1.96
N LYS A 82 7.70 -13.11 2.71
CA LYS A 82 7.92 -14.57 2.55
C LYS A 82 6.64 -15.38 2.77
N ARG A 83 5.77 -14.92 3.66
CA ARG A 83 4.48 -15.57 3.89
C ARG A 83 3.55 -15.45 2.69
N VAL A 84 3.61 -14.34 1.93
CA VAL A 84 2.82 -14.17 0.70
C VAL A 84 3.18 -15.27 -0.30
N GLU A 85 4.48 -15.50 -0.56
CA GLU A 85 4.93 -16.58 -1.46
C GLU A 85 4.46 -17.97 -1.00
N ARG A 86 4.45 -18.22 0.30
CA ARG A 86 4.00 -19.51 0.85
C ARG A 86 2.48 -19.70 0.79
N ASP A 87 1.71 -18.63 0.98
CA ASP A 87 0.27 -18.70 1.23
C ASP A 87 -0.57 -18.52 -0.04
N PHE A 88 -0.02 -17.88 -1.09
CA PHE A 88 -0.69 -17.67 -2.37
C PHE A 88 0.00 -18.44 -3.50
N VAL A 89 -0.77 -18.77 -4.54
CA VAL A 89 -0.26 -19.45 -5.73
C VAL A 89 0.10 -18.38 -6.77
N ASP A 90 1.36 -18.37 -7.17
CA ASP A 90 1.90 -17.46 -8.19
C ASP A 90 1.47 -15.98 -8.05
N PRO A 91 1.63 -15.36 -6.86
CA PRO A 91 1.24 -13.98 -6.67
C PRO A 91 2.08 -13.06 -7.57
N LEU A 92 1.44 -12.05 -8.15
CA LEU A 92 2.10 -11.02 -8.94
C LEU A 92 2.45 -9.83 -8.03
N TYR A 93 3.63 -9.26 -8.23
CA TYR A 93 4.13 -8.15 -7.44
C TYR A 93 4.32 -6.90 -8.29
N ILE A 94 3.73 -5.80 -7.86
CA ILE A 94 4.03 -4.46 -8.36
C ILE A 94 4.79 -3.71 -7.27
N HIS A 95 6.09 -3.57 -7.47
CA HIS A 95 6.96 -2.79 -6.61
C HIS A 95 6.89 -1.32 -7.00
N LEU A 96 5.99 -0.57 -6.38
CA LEU A 96 5.91 0.87 -6.55
C LEU A 96 6.98 1.54 -5.69
N VAL A 97 8.03 2.02 -6.32
CA VAL A 97 9.14 2.70 -5.66
C VAL A 97 9.05 4.21 -5.90
N ARG A 98 9.46 4.99 -4.92
CA ARG A 98 9.55 6.45 -4.99
C ARG A 98 10.93 6.91 -4.57
N HIS A 99 11.40 8.03 -5.14
CA HIS A 99 12.65 8.67 -4.72
C HIS A 99 12.69 8.82 -3.19
N PRO A 100 13.81 8.47 -2.50
CA PRO A 100 13.86 8.48 -1.04
C PRO A 100 13.46 9.83 -0.44
N LEU A 101 13.93 10.96 -0.99
CA LEU A 101 13.53 12.29 -0.52
C LEU A 101 12.06 12.63 -0.81
N GLY A 102 11.48 12.06 -1.87
CA GLY A 102 10.04 12.14 -2.12
C GLY A 102 9.23 11.42 -1.05
N MET A 103 9.70 10.26 -0.60
CA MET A 103 9.08 9.52 0.50
C MET A 103 9.30 10.24 1.84
N VAL A 104 10.52 10.69 2.14
CA VAL A 104 10.84 11.48 3.35
C VAL A 104 9.90 12.68 3.48
N ARG A 105 9.75 13.46 2.42
CA ARG A 105 8.84 14.62 2.41
C ARG A 105 7.40 14.23 2.70
N SER A 106 6.91 13.17 2.07
CA SER A 106 5.55 12.65 2.30
C SER A 106 5.35 12.19 3.74
N TYR A 107 6.36 11.54 4.31
CA TYR A 107 6.36 11.05 5.68
C TYR A 107 6.26 12.20 6.70
N GLU A 108 7.07 13.24 6.53
CA GLU A 108 7.04 14.43 7.39
C GLU A 108 5.69 15.16 7.31
N GLU A 109 5.14 15.32 6.11
CA GLU A 109 3.85 15.98 5.89
C GLU A 109 2.66 15.23 6.49
N SER A 110 2.73 13.89 6.52
CA SER A 110 1.65 13.05 7.06
C SER A 110 1.77 12.78 8.56
N SER A 111 2.84 13.28 9.20
CA SER A 111 3.13 12.99 10.62
C SER A 111 3.19 11.49 10.93
N MET A 112 3.62 10.68 9.95
CA MET A 112 3.70 9.21 10.03
C MET A 112 4.60 8.71 11.17
N GLN A 113 5.54 9.54 11.64
CA GLN A 113 6.36 9.24 12.82
C GLN A 113 5.52 8.87 14.06
N ARG A 114 4.28 9.35 14.15
CA ARG A 114 3.38 9.02 15.26
C ARG A 114 2.86 7.58 15.21
N LEU A 115 2.97 6.93 14.07
CA LEU A 115 2.52 5.55 13.85
C LEU A 115 3.64 4.52 14.10
N LEU A 116 4.89 4.95 14.24
CA LEU A 116 6.01 4.06 14.52
C LEU A 116 6.26 3.97 16.02
N PRO A 117 6.10 2.79 16.65
CA PRO A 117 6.40 2.61 18.08
C PRO A 117 7.85 2.97 18.46
N ILE A 118 8.78 2.84 17.51
CA ILE A 118 10.21 3.14 17.67
C ILE A 118 10.45 4.65 17.85
N ALA A 119 9.57 5.50 17.29
CA ALA A 119 9.73 6.96 17.38
C ALA A 119 9.37 7.53 18.76
N THR A 120 8.67 6.75 19.61
CA THR A 120 8.17 7.21 20.92
C THR A 120 9.03 6.78 22.10
N GLN A 121 10.01 5.90 21.89
CA GLN A 121 10.94 5.47 22.94
C GLN A 121 12.31 6.11 22.71
N GLU A 122 12.61 7.20 23.42
CA GLU A 122 13.95 7.81 23.60
C GLU A 122 14.78 7.94 22.29
N GLY A 123 14.16 8.46 21.22
CA GLY A 123 14.77 8.47 19.91
C GLY A 123 15.76 9.60 19.70
N SER A 124 17.01 9.25 19.47
CA SER A 124 18.06 10.13 18.95
C SER A 124 17.87 10.47 17.45
N PHE A 125 16.83 9.93 16.79
CA PHE A 125 16.58 10.13 15.35
C PHE A 125 15.50 11.18 15.10
N GLY A 126 15.79 12.09 14.18
CA GLY A 126 14.81 13.03 13.65
C GLY A 126 13.81 12.34 12.71
N SER A 127 12.69 13.03 12.44
CA SER A 127 11.64 12.51 11.54
C SER A 127 12.15 12.14 10.16
N ARG A 128 13.07 12.92 9.61
CA ARG A 128 13.72 12.67 8.32
C ARG A 128 14.54 11.39 8.33
N GLU A 129 15.38 11.22 9.36
CA GLU A 129 16.25 10.05 9.51
C GLU A 129 15.43 8.76 9.66
N LEU A 130 14.36 8.81 10.44
CA LEU A 130 13.43 7.67 10.55
C LEU A 130 12.77 7.33 9.22
N ALA A 131 12.36 8.34 8.46
CA ALA A 131 11.76 8.13 7.14
C ALA A 131 12.78 7.54 6.16
N GLU A 132 14.01 8.01 6.16
CA GLU A 132 15.09 7.49 5.33
C GLU A 132 15.43 6.04 5.69
N LEU A 133 15.60 5.73 6.98
CA LEU A 133 15.84 4.36 7.45
C LEU A 133 14.69 3.42 7.12
N THR A 134 13.45 3.88 7.25
CA THR A 134 12.26 3.10 6.86
C THR A 134 12.28 2.80 5.36
N TRP A 135 12.61 3.80 4.52
CA TRP A 135 12.74 3.59 3.09
C TRP A 135 13.84 2.57 2.77
N LEU A 136 15.02 2.73 3.36
CA LEU A 136 16.16 1.84 3.12
C LEU A 136 15.85 0.40 3.54
N LEU A 137 15.29 0.20 4.75
CA LEU A 137 14.88 -1.11 5.23
C LEU A 137 13.84 -1.75 4.30
N ALA A 138 12.84 -0.98 3.89
CA ALA A 138 11.82 -1.45 2.96
C ALA A 138 12.44 -1.93 1.64
N GLN A 139 13.37 -1.16 1.05
CA GLN A 139 14.03 -1.55 -0.21
C GLN A 139 14.95 -2.77 -0.03
N GLN A 140 15.61 -2.90 1.11
CA GLN A 140 16.40 -4.09 1.42
C GLN A 140 15.52 -5.35 1.50
N ASN A 141 14.39 -5.28 2.19
CA ASN A 141 13.44 -6.39 2.31
C ASN A 141 12.84 -6.78 0.95
N VAL A 142 12.43 -5.78 0.16
CA VAL A 142 11.91 -5.99 -1.20
C VAL A 142 12.96 -6.66 -2.08
N ARG A 143 14.21 -6.20 -2.03
CA ARG A 143 15.32 -6.79 -2.78
C ARG A 143 15.63 -8.23 -2.34
N GLU A 144 15.46 -8.54 -1.06
CA GLU A 144 15.64 -9.90 -0.55
C GLU A 144 14.61 -10.85 -1.14
N ILE A 145 13.32 -10.48 -1.10
CA ILE A 145 12.24 -11.28 -1.68
C ILE A 145 12.35 -11.41 -3.20
N ALA A 146 12.73 -10.32 -3.89
CA ALA A 146 12.84 -10.33 -5.34
C ALA A 146 13.85 -11.36 -5.89
N LYS A 147 14.78 -11.85 -5.06
CA LYS A 147 15.70 -12.93 -5.44
C LYS A 147 15.00 -14.27 -5.66
N ASP A 148 13.93 -14.52 -4.90
CA ASP A 148 13.19 -15.78 -4.89
C ASP A 148 11.97 -15.75 -5.83
N VAL A 149 11.56 -14.55 -6.31
CA VAL A 149 10.42 -14.38 -7.20
C VAL A 149 10.85 -14.42 -8.67
N PRO A 150 10.25 -15.27 -9.50
CA PRO A 150 10.54 -15.28 -10.95
C PRO A 150 10.32 -13.90 -11.58
N PRO A 151 11.19 -13.46 -12.52
CA PRO A 151 11.08 -12.13 -13.15
C PRO A 151 9.72 -11.85 -13.78
N GLY A 152 9.05 -12.86 -14.32
CA GLY A 152 7.70 -12.71 -14.93
C GLY A 152 6.60 -12.42 -13.90
N ARG A 153 6.87 -12.55 -12.61
CA ARG A 153 5.91 -12.22 -11.54
C ARG A 153 6.25 -10.91 -10.81
N TRP A 154 7.24 -10.16 -11.29
CA TRP A 154 7.73 -8.94 -10.67
C TRP A 154 7.75 -7.77 -11.62
N LEU A 155 7.08 -6.67 -11.28
CA LEU A 155 7.11 -5.41 -12.01
C LEU A 155 7.54 -4.27 -11.09
N GLN A 156 8.68 -3.62 -11.41
CA GLN A 156 9.04 -2.37 -10.75
C GLN A 156 8.40 -1.19 -11.49
N VAL A 157 7.78 -0.30 -10.71
CA VAL A 157 7.17 0.95 -11.18
C VAL A 157 7.73 2.09 -10.36
N ARG A 158 8.24 3.14 -11.03
CA ARG A 158 8.63 4.37 -10.35
C ARG A 158 7.40 5.27 -10.20
N TYR A 159 7.21 5.80 -9.00
CA TYR A 159 6.12 6.75 -8.72
C TYR A 159 6.20 7.98 -9.64
N GLU A 160 7.41 8.47 -9.88
CA GLU A 160 7.67 9.63 -10.72
C GLU A 160 7.20 9.40 -12.15
N ASP A 161 7.49 8.23 -12.72
CA ASP A 161 7.01 7.86 -14.06
C ASP A 161 5.49 7.75 -14.10
N LEU A 162 4.90 7.16 -13.04
CA LEU A 162 3.44 7.00 -12.93
C LEU A 162 2.70 8.34 -12.90
N VAL A 163 3.23 9.36 -12.22
CA VAL A 163 2.55 10.67 -12.16
C VAL A 163 2.81 11.55 -13.37
N VAL A 164 3.93 11.35 -14.06
CA VAL A 164 4.30 12.11 -15.26
C VAL A 164 3.70 11.52 -16.53
N GLN A 165 3.64 10.18 -16.62
CA GLN A 165 3.15 9.43 -17.77
C GLN A 165 2.16 8.34 -17.36
N PRO A 166 1.04 8.70 -16.71
CA PRO A 166 0.13 7.74 -16.08
C PRO A 166 -0.40 6.70 -17.07
N GLU A 167 -0.82 7.11 -18.25
CA GLU A 167 -1.36 6.19 -19.25
C GLU A 167 -0.35 5.13 -19.67
N ALA A 168 0.86 5.53 -20.03
CA ALA A 168 1.90 4.60 -20.49
C ALA A 168 2.28 3.59 -19.38
N VAL A 169 2.39 4.07 -18.14
CA VAL A 169 2.72 3.22 -16.99
C VAL A 169 1.57 2.27 -16.66
N LEU A 170 0.32 2.75 -16.67
CA LEU A 170 -0.85 1.92 -16.41
C LEU A 170 -1.06 0.86 -17.49
N ARG A 171 -0.84 1.17 -18.77
CA ARG A 171 -0.87 0.15 -19.83
C ARG A 171 0.16 -0.95 -19.59
N ARG A 172 1.39 -0.61 -19.23
CA ARG A 172 2.43 -1.58 -18.87
C ARG A 172 2.03 -2.42 -17.64
N MET A 173 1.38 -1.81 -16.65
CA MET A 173 0.86 -2.54 -15.48
C MET A 173 -0.27 -3.49 -15.88
N CYS A 174 -1.19 -3.07 -16.73
CA CYS A 174 -2.28 -3.90 -17.25
C CYS A 174 -1.75 -5.09 -18.06
N ASP A 175 -0.76 -4.86 -18.94
CA ASP A 175 -0.10 -5.93 -19.71
C ASP A 175 0.56 -6.95 -18.78
N PHE A 176 1.27 -6.49 -17.75
CA PHE A 176 1.87 -7.36 -16.73
C PHE A 176 0.84 -8.17 -15.95
N LEU A 177 -0.30 -7.57 -15.61
CA LEU A 177 -1.39 -8.23 -14.88
C LEU A 177 -2.28 -9.10 -15.78
N GLY A 178 -2.15 -9.01 -17.09
CA GLY A 178 -3.03 -9.72 -18.04
C GLY A 178 -4.46 -9.20 -18.06
N ILE A 179 -4.68 -7.91 -17.79
CA ILE A 179 -6.00 -7.25 -17.79
C ILE A 179 -6.07 -6.16 -18.86
N ALA A 180 -7.29 -5.85 -19.31
CA ALA A 180 -7.50 -4.76 -20.23
C ALA A 180 -7.25 -3.39 -19.58
N TYR A 181 -6.63 -2.48 -20.31
CA TYR A 181 -6.54 -1.08 -19.92
C TYR A 181 -7.87 -0.37 -20.20
N GLU A 182 -8.29 0.48 -19.28
CA GLU A 182 -9.46 1.36 -19.42
C GLU A 182 -9.06 2.82 -19.21
N ASP A 183 -9.58 3.72 -20.04
CA ASP A 183 -9.24 5.15 -19.96
C ASP A 183 -9.61 5.79 -18.60
N ALA A 184 -10.62 5.25 -17.91
CA ALA A 184 -10.97 5.68 -16.57
C ALA A 184 -9.85 5.48 -15.53
N MET A 185 -8.86 4.64 -15.79
CA MET A 185 -7.76 4.37 -14.85
C MET A 185 -6.85 5.59 -14.63
N VAL A 186 -6.80 6.54 -15.57
CA VAL A 186 -6.04 7.79 -15.40
C VAL A 186 -6.80 8.85 -14.61
N ASN A 187 -8.06 8.59 -14.24
CA ASN A 187 -8.90 9.47 -13.45
C ASN A 187 -9.27 8.84 -12.08
N PRO A 188 -8.28 8.57 -11.21
CA PRO A 188 -8.51 7.85 -9.96
C PRO A 188 -9.40 8.61 -8.96
N TYR A 189 -9.61 9.91 -9.18
CA TYR A 189 -10.38 10.80 -8.32
C TYR A 189 -11.85 10.95 -8.74
N ASP A 190 -12.24 10.39 -9.88
CA ASP A 190 -13.64 10.38 -10.31
C ASP A 190 -14.50 9.54 -9.34
N ASP A 191 -15.72 9.98 -9.08
CA ASP A 191 -16.67 9.34 -8.15
C ASP A 191 -16.10 9.16 -6.71
N MET A 192 -15.23 10.07 -6.28
CA MET A 192 -14.55 9.97 -4.99
C MET A 192 -15.54 9.89 -3.81
N ASP A 193 -16.60 10.68 -3.84
CA ASP A 193 -17.63 10.67 -2.79
C ASP A 193 -18.30 9.31 -2.66
N ARG A 194 -18.61 8.65 -3.77
CA ARG A 194 -19.20 7.31 -3.79
C ARG A 194 -18.25 6.25 -3.27
N ARG A 195 -16.96 6.38 -3.58
CA ARG A 195 -15.93 5.40 -3.16
C ARG A 195 -15.54 5.54 -1.70
N MET A 196 -15.76 6.72 -1.11
CA MET A 196 -15.20 7.10 0.18
C MET A 196 -16.21 7.16 1.33
N THR A 197 -17.54 7.19 1.03
CA THR A 197 -18.59 7.44 2.01
C THR A 197 -19.67 6.36 2.03
N ASP A 198 -19.27 5.10 1.88
CA ASP A 198 -20.18 3.96 1.76
C ASP A 198 -20.79 3.47 3.08
N GLY A 199 -20.68 4.23 4.17
CA GLY A 199 -21.38 3.96 5.42
C GLY A 199 -20.68 3.02 6.39
N VAL A 200 -19.42 2.59 6.13
CA VAL A 200 -18.69 1.72 7.07
C VAL A 200 -18.32 2.47 8.34
N ALA A 201 -17.91 3.73 8.24
CA ALA A 201 -17.76 4.62 9.39
C ALA A 201 -17.95 6.07 9.00
N THR A 202 -18.56 6.84 9.91
CA THR A 202 -18.79 8.27 9.72
C THR A 202 -17.53 9.12 9.85
N ALA A 203 -16.49 8.60 10.50
CA ALA A 203 -15.23 9.30 10.77
C ALA A 203 -14.09 8.96 9.82
N SER A 204 -14.12 7.80 9.17
CA SER A 204 -13.08 7.37 8.24
C SER A 204 -13.45 7.75 6.83
N ARG A 205 -12.71 8.71 6.29
CA ARG A 205 -12.83 9.09 4.89
C ARG A 205 -12.00 8.21 3.97
N MET A 206 -11.11 7.37 4.54
CA MET A 206 -10.24 6.47 3.75
C MET A 206 -9.51 5.41 4.54
N SER A 207 -9.51 4.20 4.05
CA SER A 207 -8.48 3.23 4.39
C SER A 207 -7.31 3.36 3.40
N GLY A 208 -6.21 3.95 3.82
CA GLY A 208 -4.92 3.80 3.14
C GLY A 208 -4.20 5.04 2.60
N ASP A 209 -4.88 6.13 2.24
CA ASP A 209 -4.24 7.39 1.88
C ASP A 209 -4.96 8.59 2.50
N LEU A 210 -4.39 9.11 3.57
CA LEU A 210 -4.96 10.23 4.34
C LEU A 210 -5.12 11.52 3.52
N LYS A 211 -4.45 11.64 2.37
CA LYS A 211 -4.44 12.83 1.53
C LYS A 211 -5.25 12.67 0.24
N PHE A 212 -5.78 11.48 -0.04
CA PHE A 212 -6.48 11.23 -1.30
C PHE A 212 -7.61 12.24 -1.56
N HIS A 213 -8.40 12.55 -0.53
CA HIS A 213 -9.49 13.51 -0.60
C HIS A 213 -9.05 14.99 -0.84
N LEU A 214 -7.74 15.27 -0.75
CA LEU A 214 -7.18 16.59 -1.03
C LEU A 214 -6.81 16.78 -2.50
N HIS A 215 -6.93 15.74 -3.31
CA HIS A 215 -6.57 15.74 -4.71
C HIS A 215 -7.81 15.53 -5.59
N ASN A 216 -7.80 16.14 -6.76
CA ASN A 216 -8.83 15.98 -7.79
C ASN A 216 -8.26 15.56 -9.15
N ALA A 217 -6.94 15.50 -9.28
CA ALA A 217 -6.25 15.06 -10.47
C ALA A 217 -4.85 14.53 -10.11
N ILE A 218 -4.28 13.73 -10.99
CA ILE A 218 -2.86 13.35 -10.93
C ILE A 218 -2.03 14.62 -11.19
N ASN A 219 -1.10 14.91 -10.27
CA ASN A 219 -0.22 16.07 -10.38
C ASN A 219 1.20 15.65 -10.74
N PRO A 220 1.69 15.91 -11.98
CA PRO A 220 3.06 15.57 -12.39
C PRO A 220 4.14 16.24 -11.53
N ASP A 221 3.88 17.44 -10.99
CA ASP A 221 4.84 18.15 -10.12
C ASP A 221 5.17 17.37 -8.84
N ALA A 222 4.33 16.39 -8.48
CA ALA A 222 4.59 15.53 -7.32
C ALA A 222 5.85 14.68 -7.46
N ALA A 223 6.31 14.43 -8.70
CA ALA A 223 7.56 13.72 -8.99
C ALA A 223 8.77 14.42 -8.36
N ASP A 224 8.87 15.71 -8.56
CA ASP A 224 10.06 16.52 -8.22
C ASP A 224 9.83 17.49 -7.06
N ARG A 225 8.67 17.44 -6.40
CA ARG A 225 8.30 18.37 -5.34
C ARG A 225 9.30 18.42 -4.19
N TRP A 226 9.95 17.31 -3.88
CA TRP A 226 10.96 17.22 -2.82
C TRP A 226 12.19 18.11 -3.11
N LYS A 227 12.56 18.37 -4.36
CA LYS A 227 13.69 19.22 -4.79
C LYS A 227 13.57 20.66 -4.29
N ARG A 228 12.37 21.10 -3.91
CA ARG A 228 12.16 22.43 -3.30
C ARG A 228 12.58 22.49 -1.84
N PHE A 229 12.82 21.35 -1.19
CA PHE A 229 13.07 21.25 0.25
C PHE A 229 14.40 20.62 0.59
N TYR A 230 14.93 19.78 -0.30
CA TYR A 230 16.13 18.99 -0.06
C TYR A 230 17.03 18.98 -1.29
N SER A 231 18.35 18.87 -1.02
CA SER A 231 19.33 18.37 -1.98
C SER A 231 19.70 16.93 -1.67
N GLU A 232 20.20 16.17 -2.65
CA GLU A 232 20.47 14.73 -2.51
C GLU A 232 21.62 14.41 -1.53
N ASP A 233 22.48 15.37 -1.24
CA ASP A 233 23.60 15.23 -0.31
C ASP A 233 23.16 15.01 1.16
N VAL A 234 21.89 15.30 1.48
CA VAL A 234 21.34 15.02 2.82
C VAL A 234 21.07 13.54 3.08
N LEU A 235 21.08 12.70 2.03
CA LEU A 235 20.89 11.25 2.16
C LEU A 235 22.18 10.56 2.59
N GLY A 236 22.06 9.54 3.43
CA GLY A 236 23.15 8.63 3.76
C GLY A 236 23.69 7.90 2.53
N ARG A 237 24.95 7.44 2.63
CA ARG A 237 25.62 6.74 1.52
C ARG A 237 24.84 5.49 1.07
N GLU A 238 24.42 4.67 2.03
CA GLU A 238 23.71 3.43 1.78
C GLU A 238 22.37 3.68 1.06
N THR A 239 21.68 4.76 1.41
CA THR A 239 20.42 5.17 0.76
C THR A 239 20.66 5.59 -0.68
N ARG A 240 21.72 6.37 -0.95
CA ARG A 240 22.08 6.78 -2.32
C ARG A 240 22.47 5.57 -3.18
N GLU A 241 23.28 4.66 -2.64
CA GLU A 241 23.66 3.42 -3.33
C GLU A 241 22.43 2.56 -3.66
N MET A 242 21.50 2.40 -2.71
CA MET A 242 20.26 1.69 -2.95
C MET A 242 19.41 2.41 -4.00
N ALA A 243 19.23 3.71 -3.92
CA ALA A 243 18.48 4.53 -4.87
C ALA A 243 19.02 4.37 -6.30
N ALA A 244 20.34 4.40 -6.46
CA ALA A 244 21.00 4.17 -7.76
C ALA A 244 20.64 2.80 -8.37
N THR A 245 20.52 1.73 -7.55
CA THR A 245 20.10 0.40 -8.04
C THR A 245 18.64 0.35 -8.50
N LEU A 246 17.82 1.31 -8.08
CA LEU A 246 16.40 1.43 -8.40
C LEU A 246 16.12 2.45 -9.52
N GLY A 247 17.18 3.07 -10.06
CA GLY A 247 17.10 4.01 -11.19
C GLY A 247 16.94 5.48 -10.79
N TYR A 248 17.42 5.85 -9.59
CA TYR A 248 17.49 7.23 -9.11
C TYR A 248 18.91 7.76 -9.09
#